data_4ff6e46b5ddd1aed7ec434d9a9ba4c5a
#
_entry.id   4ff6e46b5ddd1aed7ec434d9a9ba4c5a
#
_cell.length_a   1.000
_cell.length_b   1.000
_cell.length_c   1.000
_cell.angle_alpha   90.00
_cell.angle_beta   90.00
_cell.angle_gamma   90.00
#
_symmetry.space_group_name_H-M   'P 1'
#
loop_
_entity.id
_entity.type
_entity.pdbx_description
1 polymer ?
#
loop_
_entity_poly.entity_id
_entity_poly.type
_entity_poly.pdbx_seq_one_letter_code
_entity_poly.pdbx_strand_id
1 'polypeptide(L)' 'MKVGEVVLLVDEQIRRGDWKLGRIISVCGDGDHVRKASVRTANGKTFERDRGKIVRLELDPVRVM' A
#
# COMPACT_ATOMS: atom_id res chain seq x y z
N MET A 1 -0.88 6.78 -6.12
CA MET A 1 -0.30 5.46 -5.91
C MET A 1 0.27 4.95 -7.23
N LYS A 2 1.42 4.34 -7.15
CA LYS A 2 2.11 3.84 -8.35
C LYS A 2 2.51 2.39 -8.16
N VAL A 3 2.56 1.65 -9.26
CA VAL A 3 3.07 0.28 -9.24
C VAL A 3 4.52 0.29 -8.77
N GLY A 4 4.86 -0.62 -7.87
CA GLY A 4 6.18 -0.71 -7.27
C GLY A 4 6.32 0.03 -5.95
N GLU A 5 5.33 0.80 -5.57
CA GLU A 5 5.35 1.55 -4.32
C GLU A 5 5.10 0.64 -3.13
N VAL A 6 5.83 0.87 -2.04
CA VAL A 6 5.64 0.11 -0.80
C VAL A 6 4.57 0.81 0.05
N VAL A 7 3.62 0.04 0.52
CA VAL A 7 2.49 0.55 1.29
C VAL A 7 2.16 -0.36 2.46
N LEU A 8 1.37 0.17 3.40
CA LEU A 8 0.79 -0.61 4.49
C LEU A 8 -0.67 -0.90 4.16
N LEU A 9 -1.09 -2.14 4.41
CA LEU A 9 -2.48 -2.53 4.29
C LEU A 9 -3.17 -2.34 5.64
N VAL A 10 -4.17 -1.48 5.66
CA VAL A 10 -4.95 -1.24 6.86
C VAL A 10 -5.84 -2.43 7.14
N ASP A 11 -5.81 -2.92 8.36
CA ASP A 11 -6.69 -3.99 8.82
C ASP A 11 -7.25 -3.59 10.18
N GLU A 12 -8.54 -3.36 10.23
CA GLU A 12 -9.20 -2.89 11.44
C GLU A 12 -9.20 -3.93 12.57
N GLN A 13 -8.98 -5.20 12.24
CA GLN A 13 -8.93 -6.27 13.23
C GLN A 13 -7.54 -6.49 13.80
N ILE A 14 -6.55 -5.79 13.25
CA ILE A 14 -5.16 -5.95 13.63
C ILE A 14 -4.61 -4.61 14.12
N ARG A 15 -3.74 -4.66 15.11
CA ARG A 15 -3.08 -3.45 15.61
C ARG A 15 -2.30 -2.78 14.50
N ARG A 16 -2.26 -1.46 14.53
CA ARG A 16 -1.57 -0.67 13.52
C ARG A 16 -0.13 -1.13 13.31
N GLY A 17 0.58 -1.47 14.37
CA GLY A 17 1.97 -1.93 14.27
C GLY A 17 2.13 -3.28 13.60
N ASP A 18 1.04 -4.04 13.48
CA ASP A 18 1.07 -5.36 12.87
C ASP A 18 0.47 -5.37 11.47
N TRP A 19 0.13 -4.20 10.92
CA TRP A 19 -0.37 -4.11 9.55
C TRP A 19 0.69 -4.62 8.57
N LYS A 20 0.21 -5.29 7.53
CA LYS A 20 1.10 -5.91 6.57
C LYS A 20 1.68 -4.90 5.60
N LEU A 21 2.97 -5.03 5.36
CA LEU A 21 3.64 -4.30 4.30
C LEU A 21 3.48 -5.04 2.99
N GLY A 22 3.28 -4.30 1.92
CA GLY A 22 3.19 -4.87 0.60
C GLY A 22 3.66 -3.90 -0.46
N ARG A 23 3.74 -4.39 -1.67
CA ARG A 23 4.14 -3.58 -2.82
C ARG A 23 3.00 -3.55 -3.83
N ILE A 24 2.69 -2.39 -4.33
CA ILE A 24 1.64 -2.24 -5.33
C ILE A 24 2.10 -2.89 -6.64
N ILE A 25 1.30 -3.84 -7.11
CA ILE A 25 1.59 -4.52 -8.38
C ILE A 25 0.64 -4.09 -9.49
N SER A 26 -0.50 -3.50 -9.13
CA SER A 26 -1.47 -3.03 -10.09
C SER A 26 -2.33 -1.96 -9.45
N VAL A 27 -2.80 -1.02 -10.26
CA VAL A 27 -3.72 0.01 -9.79
C VAL A 27 -4.92 0.07 -10.72
N CYS A 28 -6.07 0.42 -10.15
CA CYS A 28 -7.30 0.60 -10.91
C CYS A 28 -7.66 2.09 -10.87
N GLY A 29 -7.66 2.72 -12.01
CA GLY A 29 -7.90 4.15 -12.14
C GLY A 29 -6.74 4.85 -12.84
N ASP A 30 -6.88 6.15 -13.07
CA ASP A 30 -5.88 6.94 -13.77
C ASP A 30 -5.27 8.00 -12.86
N GLY A 31 -3.96 8.04 -12.80
CA GLY A 31 -3.23 9.09 -12.11
C GLY A 31 -3.73 9.33 -10.69
N ASP A 32 -4.31 10.50 -10.48
CA ASP A 32 -4.81 10.90 -9.16
C ASP A 32 -6.16 10.29 -8.81
N HIS A 33 -6.76 9.54 -9.74
CA HIS A 33 -8.08 8.94 -9.55
C HIS A 33 -8.02 7.43 -9.30
N VAL A 34 -6.93 6.97 -8.73
CA VAL A 34 -6.80 5.56 -8.36
C VAL A 34 -7.78 5.26 -7.23
N ARG A 35 -8.67 4.29 -7.48
CA ARG A 35 -9.68 3.88 -6.50
C ARG A 35 -9.26 2.66 -5.71
N LYS A 36 -8.62 1.72 -6.38
CA LYS A 36 -8.20 0.46 -5.79
C LYS A 36 -6.80 0.15 -6.25
N ALA A 37 -6.12 -0.67 -5.48
CA ALA A 37 -4.82 -1.18 -5.87
C ALA A 37 -4.68 -2.61 -5.42
N SER A 38 -3.93 -3.37 -6.19
CA SER A 38 -3.56 -4.73 -5.82
C SER A 38 -2.18 -4.67 -5.20
N VAL A 39 -2.05 -5.23 -4.02
CA VAL A 39 -0.83 -5.19 -3.24
C VAL A 39 -0.36 -6.60 -2.95
N ARG A 40 0.90 -6.86 -3.21
CA ARG A 40 1.51 -8.16 -2.94
C ARG A 40 2.34 -8.07 -1.68
N THR A 41 2.06 -8.95 -0.73
CA THR A 41 2.78 -8.98 0.55
C THR A 41 4.00 -9.89 0.44
N ALA A 42 4.86 -9.84 1.46
CA ALA A 42 6.11 -10.59 1.49
C ALA A 42 5.91 -12.11 1.40
N ASN A 43 4.78 -12.61 1.86
CA ASN A 43 4.48 -14.04 1.79
C ASN A 43 3.91 -14.48 0.44
N GLY A 44 3.89 -13.59 -0.53
CA GLY A 44 3.46 -13.91 -1.89
C GLY A 44 1.97 -13.80 -2.14
N LYS A 45 1.20 -13.41 -1.14
CA LYS A 45 -0.25 -13.24 -1.30
C LYS A 45 -0.56 -11.87 -1.88
N THR A 46 -1.59 -11.82 -2.72
CA THR A 46 -2.05 -10.58 -3.34
C THR A 46 -3.39 -10.19 -2.74
N PHE A 47 -3.52 -8.92 -2.39
CA PHE A 47 -4.76 -8.37 -1.84
C PHE A 47 -5.17 -7.17 -2.67
N GLU A 48 -6.44 -7.11 -3.01
CA GLU A 48 -7.01 -5.90 -3.61
C GLU A 48 -7.69 -5.11 -2.52
N ARG A 49 -7.32 -3.84 -2.40
CA ARG A 49 -7.87 -2.96 -1.36
C ARG A 49 -8.24 -1.62 -1.95
N ASP A 50 -9.25 -1.01 -1.36
CA ASP A 50 -9.63 0.34 -1.70
C ASP A 50 -8.53 1.31 -1.26
N ARG A 51 -8.44 2.41 -1.95
CA ARG A 51 -7.48 3.46 -1.64
C ARG A 51 -7.48 3.86 -0.16
N GLY A 52 -8.66 3.92 0.45
CA GLY A 52 -8.78 4.29 1.86
C GLY A 52 -8.22 3.28 2.84
N LYS A 53 -7.93 2.07 2.38
CA LYS A 53 -7.36 1.00 3.20
C LYS A 53 -5.88 0.79 2.93
N ILE A 54 -5.25 1.70 2.24
CA ILE A 54 -3.84 1.63 1.90
C ILE A 54 -3.16 2.89 2.40
N VAL A 55 -2.11 2.71 3.20
CA VAL A 55 -1.31 3.82 3.70
C VAL A 55 0.01 3.83 2.96
N ARG A 56 0.29 4.93 2.29
CA ARG A 56 1.54 5.10 1.56
C ARG A 56 2.67 5.37 2.54
N LEU A 57 3.76 4.66 2.37
CA LEU A 57 4.97 4.90 3.14
C LEU A 57 5.88 5.79 2.32
N GLU A 58 5.93 7.05 2.67
CA GLU A 58 6.84 7.97 2.00
C GLU A 58 8.19 7.85 2.65
N LEU A 59 9.06 7.09 2.03
CA LEU A 59 10.44 6.97 2.45
C LEU A 59 11.23 8.08 1.75
N ASP A 60 11.30 9.21 2.40
CA ASP A 60 12.02 10.35 1.87
C ASP A 60 13.38 10.43 2.57
N PRO A 61 14.47 10.10 1.89
CA PRO A 61 15.79 10.13 2.50
C PRO A 61 16.24 11.52 2.92
N VAL A 62 15.64 12.54 2.34
CA VAL A 62 15.97 13.91 2.70
C VAL A 62 15.58 14.25 4.13
N ARG A 63 14.62 13.51 4.65
CA ARG A 63 14.16 13.73 6.02
C ARG A 63 15.02 13.08 7.08
N VAL A 64 15.94 12.29 6.67
CA VAL A 64 16.85 11.65 7.60
C VAL A 64 17.90 12.68 8.00
N MET A 65 17.62 13.35 9.05
CA MET A 65 18.48 14.43 9.52
C MET A 65 18.98 14.12 10.90
#